data_057a624e44870b208874fdf9c820e9a2
#
_entry.id   057a624e44870b208874fdf9c820e9a2
#
_cell.length_a   1.000
_cell.length_b   1.000
_cell.length_c   1.000
_cell.angle_alpha   90.00
_cell.angle_beta   90.00
_cell.angle_gamma   90.00
#
_symmetry.space_group_name_H-M   'P 1'
#
loop_
_entity.id
_entity.type
_entity.pdbx_description
1 polymer ?
#
loop_
_entity_poly.entity_id
_entity_poly.type
_entity_poly.pdbx_seq_one_letter_code
_entity_poly.pdbx_strand_id
1 'polypeptide(L)'
;LDRAERDSSCPMIVAGGSAIFINPEPLANCMDVMFIGEGEGMANDFFDMLHKFEDRNKFLKKAASLPGIYVPEFYDSQIDSGRQVGISTSIDIPSRVTRHWVAEEESLCTHSVVHGENSTFKDMALMEVTRGCIWACRFCTAGFIYRPPRLPDLNKTYDSMMQTLGGQEKTAQTIGLVGPSVTDHPQLPALAKRITDEGKTISFSSLRMETLTDELVGLILKSGQKTLTVAVDGPSERMRDVINKAATDDFIIEKCRFLTRKGILHLKIYSIIGLPHETDDDIEQFIRLVER
;
A
#
# COMPACT_ATOMS: atom_id res chain seq x y z
N LEU A 1 22.93 2.10 14.75
CA LEU A 1 23.59 1.18 15.67
C LEU A 1 23.00 -0.22 15.51
N ASP A 2 23.85 -1.23 15.40
CA ASP A 2 23.45 -2.61 15.44
C ASP A 2 22.73 -2.92 16.77
N ARG A 3 21.78 -3.84 16.76
CA ARG A 3 21.07 -4.28 17.97
C ARG A 3 22.07 -4.80 19.04
N ALA A 4 23.10 -5.53 18.63
CA ALA A 4 24.12 -6.07 19.51
C ALA A 4 24.97 -5.01 20.21
N GLU A 5 25.01 -3.77 19.68
CA GLU A 5 25.74 -2.64 20.25
C GLU A 5 24.89 -1.82 21.24
N ARG A 6 23.60 -2.14 21.39
CA ARG A 6 22.68 -1.43 22.27
C ARG A 6 22.50 -2.17 23.59
N ASP A 7 22.59 -1.42 24.67
CA ASP A 7 22.32 -1.90 26.03
C ASP A 7 20.91 -1.54 26.52
N SER A 8 20.58 -1.86 27.74
CA SER A 8 19.28 -1.61 28.37
C SER A 8 18.90 -0.13 28.50
N SER A 9 19.85 0.80 28.36
CA SER A 9 19.62 2.26 28.41
C SER A 9 19.10 2.79 27.05
N CYS A 10 19.33 2.04 26.00
CA CYS A 10 18.83 2.40 24.65
C CYS A 10 17.33 2.10 24.51
N PRO A 11 16.58 2.97 23.81
CA PRO A 11 15.18 2.68 23.52
C PRO A 11 15.03 1.40 22.68
N MET A 12 13.90 0.73 22.83
CA MET A 12 13.51 -0.39 21.96
C MET A 12 13.17 0.15 20.58
N ILE A 13 13.74 -0.44 19.53
CA ILE A 13 13.46 -0.07 18.16
C ILE A 13 12.48 -1.07 17.56
N VAL A 14 11.31 -0.56 17.18
CA VAL A 14 10.21 -1.34 16.61
C VAL A 14 9.96 -0.89 15.18
N ALA A 15 9.77 -1.83 14.26
CA ALA A 15 9.47 -1.53 12.87
C ALA A 15 8.24 -2.31 12.37
N GLY A 16 7.55 -1.74 11.40
CA GLY A 16 6.40 -2.36 10.74
C GLY A 16 6.15 -1.72 9.37
N GLY A 17 5.03 -2.07 8.77
CA GLY A 17 4.63 -1.56 7.47
C GLY A 17 5.05 -2.46 6.31
N SER A 18 4.67 -2.09 5.09
CA SER A 18 4.77 -2.94 3.90
C SER A 18 6.19 -3.41 3.60
N ALA A 19 7.21 -2.59 3.79
CA ALA A 19 8.61 -2.96 3.54
C ALA A 19 9.07 -4.10 4.47
N ILE A 20 8.75 -3.99 5.76
CA ILE A 20 9.04 -5.03 6.75
C ILE A 20 8.26 -6.30 6.47
N PHE A 21 7.00 -6.16 6.07
CA PHE A 21 6.15 -7.29 5.75
C PHE A 21 6.62 -8.04 4.50
N ILE A 22 7.19 -7.35 3.52
CA ILE A 22 7.76 -7.98 2.31
C ILE A 22 9.01 -8.79 2.67
N ASN A 23 9.96 -8.18 3.38
CA ASN A 23 11.19 -8.83 3.81
C ASN A 23 11.80 -8.11 5.02
N PRO A 24 11.66 -8.67 6.23
CA PRO A 24 12.21 -8.09 7.45
C PRO A 24 13.73 -8.24 7.58
N GLU A 25 14.32 -9.25 6.95
CA GLU A 25 15.70 -9.69 7.21
C GLU A 25 16.77 -8.60 6.97
N PRO A 26 16.69 -7.73 5.95
CA PRO A 26 17.69 -6.67 5.75
C PRO A 26 17.83 -5.71 6.94
N LEU A 27 16.80 -5.60 7.79
CA LEU A 27 16.79 -4.74 8.97
C LEU A 27 16.89 -5.52 10.29
N ALA A 28 16.95 -6.84 10.26
CA ALA A 28 16.92 -7.71 11.44
C ALA A 28 18.00 -7.38 12.47
N ASN A 29 19.21 -6.99 12.03
CA ASN A 29 20.30 -6.61 12.92
C ASN A 29 20.09 -5.27 13.61
N CYS A 30 19.22 -4.41 13.10
CA CYS A 30 18.97 -3.07 13.64
C CYS A 30 17.71 -2.99 14.50
N MET A 31 16.77 -3.91 14.36
CA MET A 31 15.46 -3.87 15.02
C MET A 31 15.39 -4.84 16.22
N ASP A 32 14.69 -4.42 17.27
CA ASP A 32 14.38 -5.31 18.40
C ASP A 32 13.13 -6.13 18.13
N VAL A 33 12.13 -5.51 17.51
CA VAL A 33 10.84 -6.11 17.19
C VAL A 33 10.37 -5.65 15.81
N MET A 34 9.81 -6.57 15.06
CA MET A 34 9.18 -6.28 13.77
C MET A 34 7.76 -6.81 13.71
N PHE A 35 6.86 -6.00 13.18
CA PHE A 35 5.46 -6.33 12.95
C PHE A 35 5.28 -6.88 11.53
N ILE A 36 4.96 -8.16 11.44
CA ILE A 36 4.76 -8.87 10.18
C ILE A 36 3.27 -8.92 9.87
N GLY A 37 2.82 -8.02 9.04
CA GLY A 37 1.43 -7.91 8.63
C GLY A 37 0.79 -6.57 8.97
N GLU A 38 -0.49 -6.61 9.28
CA GLU A 38 -1.33 -5.44 9.55
C GLU A 38 -1.28 -5.08 11.03
N GLY A 39 -1.15 -3.77 11.30
CA GLY A 39 -0.90 -3.28 12.66
C GLY A 39 -2.14 -3.24 13.56
N GLU A 40 -3.33 -3.21 12.97
CA GLU A 40 -4.58 -3.11 13.72
C GLU A 40 -4.75 -4.30 14.68
N GLY A 41 -5.09 -4.03 15.91
CA GLY A 41 -5.15 -5.02 16.99
C GLY A 41 -3.77 -5.44 17.49
N MET A 42 -2.90 -5.94 16.61
CA MET A 42 -1.56 -6.43 16.96
C MET A 42 -0.72 -5.36 17.68
N ALA A 43 -0.73 -4.12 17.20
CA ALA A 43 0.00 -3.03 17.85
C ALA A 43 -0.56 -2.72 19.24
N ASN A 44 -1.87 -2.70 19.39
CA ASN A 44 -2.52 -2.48 20.69
C ASN A 44 -2.13 -3.58 21.69
N ASP A 45 -2.25 -4.85 21.29
CA ASP A 45 -1.88 -6.00 22.14
C ASP A 45 -0.41 -5.92 22.57
N PHE A 46 0.48 -5.53 21.65
CA PHE A 46 1.90 -5.35 21.92
C PHE A 46 2.16 -4.23 22.92
N PHE A 47 1.59 -3.04 22.73
CA PHE A 47 1.82 -1.89 23.61
C PHE A 47 1.12 -2.05 24.96
N ASP A 48 -0.06 -2.66 25.02
CA ASP A 48 -0.74 -2.99 26.26
C ASP A 48 0.05 -4.01 27.09
N MET A 49 0.75 -4.91 26.42
CA MET A 49 1.64 -5.86 27.07
C MET A 49 2.92 -5.21 27.55
N LEU A 50 3.51 -4.26 26.79
CA LEU A 50 4.74 -3.56 27.15
C LEU A 50 4.65 -2.90 28.53
N HIS A 51 3.52 -2.29 28.85
CA HIS A 51 3.29 -1.64 30.15
C HIS A 51 3.25 -2.61 31.34
N LYS A 52 3.16 -3.93 31.12
CA LYS A 52 3.08 -4.94 32.17
C LYS A 52 4.44 -5.55 32.54
N PHE A 53 5.48 -5.21 31.82
CA PHE A 53 6.82 -5.77 32.02
C PHE A 53 7.83 -4.69 32.34
N GLU A 54 8.60 -4.86 33.41
CA GLU A 54 9.78 -4.05 33.74
C GLU A 54 11.05 -4.57 33.06
N ASP A 55 11.11 -5.89 32.84
CA ASP A 55 12.26 -6.58 32.26
C ASP A 55 12.07 -6.74 30.73
N ARG A 56 12.96 -6.12 29.96
CA ARG A 56 12.95 -6.13 28.50
C ARG A 56 13.05 -7.54 27.93
N ASN A 57 13.90 -8.39 28.48
CA ASN A 57 14.11 -9.74 27.95
C ASN A 57 12.87 -10.63 28.19
N LYS A 58 12.22 -10.50 29.35
CA LYS A 58 10.97 -11.20 29.62
C LYS A 58 9.85 -10.72 28.70
N PHE A 59 9.80 -9.41 28.46
CA PHE A 59 8.87 -8.84 27.50
C PHE A 59 9.10 -9.39 26.09
N LEU A 60 10.32 -9.34 25.56
CA LEU A 60 10.64 -9.81 24.20
C LEU A 60 10.31 -11.31 24.01
N LYS A 61 10.63 -12.15 25.01
CA LYS A 61 10.26 -13.57 25.00
C LYS A 61 8.76 -13.77 24.91
N LYS A 62 7.98 -12.98 25.63
CA LYS A 62 6.52 -13.05 25.60
C LYS A 62 5.97 -12.51 24.28
N ALA A 63 6.51 -11.38 23.79
CA ALA A 63 6.14 -10.78 22.52
C ALA A 63 6.36 -11.73 21.33
N ALA A 64 7.47 -12.46 21.31
CA ALA A 64 7.79 -13.42 20.25
C ALA A 64 6.78 -14.57 20.11
N SER A 65 5.92 -14.80 21.10
CA SER A 65 4.84 -15.79 21.01
C SER A 65 3.54 -15.24 20.43
N LEU A 66 3.45 -13.93 20.17
CA LEU A 66 2.26 -13.32 19.57
C LEU A 66 2.25 -13.49 18.04
N PRO A 67 1.08 -13.69 17.41
CA PRO A 67 0.97 -13.69 15.98
C PRO A 67 1.46 -12.38 15.35
N GLY A 68 2.26 -12.48 14.30
CA GLY A 68 2.76 -11.31 13.58
C GLY A 68 3.97 -10.61 14.23
N ILE A 69 4.39 -11.02 15.42
CA ILE A 69 5.55 -10.42 16.07
C ILE A 69 6.81 -11.23 15.76
N TYR A 70 7.77 -10.58 15.14
CA TYR A 70 9.10 -11.11 14.86
C TYR A 70 10.13 -10.41 15.76
N VAL A 71 10.81 -11.17 16.61
CA VAL A 71 11.91 -10.71 17.45
C VAL A 71 13.20 -11.32 16.92
N PRO A 72 13.96 -10.59 16.08
CA PRO A 72 15.11 -11.15 15.34
C PRO A 72 16.17 -11.82 16.21
N GLU A 73 16.34 -11.36 17.44
CA GLU A 73 17.31 -11.91 18.40
C GLU A 73 17.12 -13.42 18.64
N PHE A 74 15.91 -13.93 18.49
CA PHE A 74 15.59 -15.31 18.82
C PHE A 74 15.60 -16.25 17.60
N TYR A 75 15.95 -15.74 16.42
CA TYR A 75 15.95 -16.51 15.18
C TYR A 75 17.33 -16.49 14.54
N ASP A 76 17.87 -17.66 14.25
CA ASP A 76 19.12 -17.84 13.55
C ASP A 76 18.87 -18.37 12.14
N SER A 77 19.25 -17.57 11.13
CA SER A 77 19.17 -17.97 9.74
C SER A 77 20.34 -18.87 9.37
N GLN A 78 20.06 -20.08 8.93
CA GLN A 78 21.05 -21.00 8.40
C GLN A 78 21.24 -20.71 6.92
N ILE A 79 22.45 -20.28 6.54
CA ILE A 79 22.78 -19.92 5.17
C ILE A 79 23.79 -20.93 4.61
N ASP A 80 23.45 -21.53 3.47
CA ASP A 80 24.36 -22.34 2.67
C ASP A 80 24.46 -21.76 1.26
N SER A 81 25.72 -21.56 0.82
CA SER A 81 26.01 -21.03 -0.53
C SER A 81 25.21 -19.77 -0.91
N GLY A 82 25.01 -18.86 0.08
CA GLY A 82 24.26 -17.61 -0.10
C GLY A 82 22.73 -17.78 -0.14
N ARG A 83 22.21 -18.95 0.19
CA ARG A 83 20.77 -19.23 0.29
C ARG A 83 20.41 -19.60 1.73
N GLN A 84 19.30 -19.07 2.19
CA GLN A 84 18.73 -19.49 3.45
C GLN A 84 18.17 -20.93 3.29
N VAL A 85 18.74 -21.87 4.03
CA VAL A 85 18.34 -23.28 3.99
C VAL A 85 17.52 -23.70 5.22
N GLY A 86 17.51 -22.89 6.28
CA GLY A 86 16.76 -23.16 7.48
C GLY A 86 16.69 -21.96 8.41
N ILE A 87 15.80 -22.05 9.40
CA ILE A 87 15.70 -21.14 10.53
C ILE A 87 15.63 -21.99 11.79
N SER A 88 16.43 -21.65 12.79
CA SER A 88 16.33 -22.20 14.14
C SER A 88 15.97 -21.10 15.14
N THR A 89 15.40 -21.49 16.27
CA THR A 89 15.05 -20.57 17.34
C THR A 89 15.90 -20.85 18.59
N SER A 90 16.37 -19.79 19.24
CA SER A 90 17.20 -19.89 20.45
C SER A 90 16.39 -20.16 21.73
N ILE A 91 15.07 -20.01 21.66
CA ILE A 91 14.12 -20.22 22.75
C ILE A 91 12.88 -20.97 22.23
N ASP A 92 12.02 -21.42 23.15
CA ASP A 92 10.75 -22.09 22.79
C ASP A 92 9.71 -21.07 22.29
N ILE A 93 9.75 -20.81 20.99
CA ILE A 93 8.84 -19.92 20.24
C ILE A 93 8.54 -20.57 18.88
N PRO A 94 7.46 -20.15 18.17
CA PRO A 94 7.19 -20.63 16.83
C PRO A 94 8.39 -20.39 15.89
N SER A 95 8.83 -21.42 15.21
CA SER A 95 9.91 -21.34 14.20
C SER A 95 9.52 -20.53 12.97
N ARG A 96 8.25 -20.22 12.81
CA ARG A 96 7.71 -19.41 11.73
C ARG A 96 6.77 -18.34 12.27
N VAL A 97 7.06 -17.10 11.95
CA VAL A 97 6.16 -15.97 12.23
C VAL A 97 5.03 -15.98 11.19
N THR A 98 3.79 -16.13 11.67
CA THR A 98 2.61 -16.02 10.82
C THR A 98 2.19 -14.57 10.74
N ARG A 99 1.95 -14.06 9.53
CA ARG A 99 1.50 -12.68 9.37
C ARG A 99 0.18 -12.44 10.11
N HIS A 100 0.07 -11.29 10.74
CA HIS A 100 -1.20 -10.79 11.25
C HIS A 100 -1.99 -10.11 10.12
N TRP A 101 -3.30 -10.28 10.09
CA TRP A 101 -4.18 -9.59 9.13
C TRP A 101 -5.59 -9.44 9.72
N VAL A 102 -6.27 -8.36 9.34
CA VAL A 102 -7.63 -8.07 9.77
C VAL A 102 -8.60 -8.72 8.80
N ALA A 103 -9.37 -9.69 9.27
CA ALA A 103 -10.31 -10.44 8.44
C ALA A 103 -11.61 -9.67 8.16
N GLU A 104 -12.06 -8.89 9.15
CA GLU A 104 -13.33 -8.18 9.11
C GLU A 104 -13.18 -6.84 8.41
N GLU A 105 -13.83 -6.69 7.25
CA GLU A 105 -13.81 -5.43 6.48
C GLU A 105 -14.39 -4.25 7.28
N GLU A 106 -15.35 -4.52 8.15
CA GLU A 106 -16.01 -3.54 9.02
C GLU A 106 -15.06 -2.92 10.06
N SER A 107 -13.97 -3.62 10.39
CA SER A 107 -12.91 -3.14 11.28
C SER A 107 -11.89 -2.24 10.58
N LEU A 108 -11.90 -2.21 9.25
CA LEU A 108 -11.01 -1.36 8.46
C LEU A 108 -11.59 0.06 8.39
N CYS A 109 -10.91 1.00 9.02
CA CYS A 109 -11.26 2.41 9.01
C CYS A 109 -9.99 3.26 9.07
N THR A 110 -9.13 3.08 8.07
CA THR A 110 -7.78 3.67 8.07
C THR A 110 -7.74 5.00 7.35
N HIS A 111 -7.35 6.03 8.07
CA HIS A 111 -7.13 7.37 7.53
C HIS A 111 -6.00 8.08 8.29
N SER A 112 -5.47 9.17 7.74
CA SER A 112 -4.47 9.97 8.43
C SER A 112 -5.09 10.71 9.62
N VAL A 113 -4.42 10.63 10.78
CA VAL A 113 -4.83 11.29 12.03
C VAL A 113 -3.87 12.41 12.43
N VAL A 114 -2.63 12.35 11.96
CA VAL A 114 -1.58 13.34 12.25
C VAL A 114 -1.19 14.03 10.94
N HIS A 115 -1.21 15.36 10.96
CA HIS A 115 -0.82 16.21 9.84
C HIS A 115 0.33 17.12 10.29
N GLY A 116 1.44 17.07 9.55
CA GLY A 116 2.63 17.88 9.84
C GLY A 116 3.00 18.74 8.65
N GLU A 117 3.43 19.98 8.88
CA GLU A 117 3.83 20.92 7.82
C GLU A 117 4.99 20.41 6.95
N ASN A 118 5.82 19.51 7.47
CA ASN A 118 6.94 18.91 6.77
C ASN A 118 6.58 17.57 6.07
N SER A 119 5.30 17.20 6.07
CA SER A 119 4.83 15.99 5.37
C SER A 119 4.71 16.23 3.86
N THR A 120 5.01 15.22 3.06
CA THR A 120 4.77 15.24 1.61
C THR A 120 3.28 15.47 1.28
N PHE A 121 2.39 15.03 2.15
CA PHE A 121 0.93 15.14 2.00
C PHE A 121 0.32 16.14 3.00
N LYS A 122 1.05 17.20 3.36
CA LYS A 122 0.65 18.17 4.38
C LYS A 122 -0.70 18.85 4.13
N ASP A 123 -1.09 19.00 2.86
CA ASP A 123 -2.29 19.73 2.44
C ASP A 123 -3.45 18.78 2.09
N MET A 124 -3.36 17.50 2.45
CA MET A 124 -4.44 16.53 2.16
C MET A 124 -4.65 15.53 3.27
N ALA A 125 -5.91 15.14 3.45
CA ALA A 125 -6.29 14.04 4.30
C ALA A 125 -6.32 12.74 3.50
N LEU A 126 -5.56 11.74 3.93
CA LEU A 126 -5.50 10.45 3.25
C LEU A 126 -6.48 9.47 3.87
N MET A 127 -7.22 8.73 3.03
CA MET A 127 -8.05 7.63 3.49
C MET A 127 -7.80 6.37 2.65
N GLU A 128 -7.77 5.23 3.32
CA GLU A 128 -7.65 3.93 2.66
C GLU A 128 -8.99 3.54 2.04
N VAL A 129 -8.97 3.24 0.73
CA VAL A 129 -10.16 2.85 -0.04
C VAL A 129 -10.20 1.34 -0.26
N THR A 130 -9.05 0.72 -0.48
CA THR A 130 -8.95 -0.73 -0.68
C THR A 130 -7.73 -1.26 0.03
N ARG A 131 -7.85 -2.42 0.68
CA ARG A 131 -6.72 -3.16 1.21
C ARG A 131 -6.55 -4.48 0.47
N GLY A 132 -5.41 -4.66 -0.17
CA GLY A 132 -5.20 -5.74 -1.12
C GLY A 132 -5.75 -5.41 -2.51
N CYS A 133 -5.49 -6.31 -3.46
CA CYS A 133 -5.84 -6.11 -4.85
C CYS A 133 -6.32 -7.43 -5.47
N ILE A 134 -7.41 -7.36 -6.24
CA ILE A 134 -7.96 -8.51 -6.97
C ILE A 134 -7.09 -8.91 -8.17
N TRP A 135 -6.31 -7.97 -8.68
CA TRP A 135 -5.47 -8.17 -9.86
C TRP A 135 -4.19 -8.93 -9.50
N ALA A 136 -3.79 -9.84 -10.32
CA ALA A 136 -2.63 -10.69 -10.08
C ALA A 136 -1.44 -10.30 -10.97
N CYS A 137 -1.14 -8.99 -11.07
CA CYS A 137 0.02 -8.51 -11.82
C CYS A 137 1.29 -9.14 -11.23
N ARG A 138 2.08 -9.84 -12.05
CA ARG A 138 3.21 -10.68 -11.60
C ARG A 138 4.37 -9.89 -10.99
N PHE A 139 4.49 -8.61 -11.30
CA PHE A 139 5.52 -7.71 -10.75
C PHE A 139 5.11 -7.06 -9.42
N CYS A 140 3.81 -7.08 -9.04
CA CYS A 140 3.29 -6.27 -7.96
C CYS A 140 3.23 -7.04 -6.64
N THR A 141 4.15 -6.79 -5.73
CA THR A 141 4.18 -7.41 -4.41
C THR A 141 2.91 -7.11 -3.59
N ALA A 142 2.38 -5.88 -3.66
CA ALA A 142 1.15 -5.48 -2.95
C ALA A 142 -0.07 -6.34 -3.32
N GLY A 143 -0.14 -6.80 -4.59
CA GLY A 143 -1.16 -7.72 -5.05
C GLY A 143 -1.10 -9.12 -4.43
N PHE A 144 -0.04 -9.45 -3.69
CA PHE A 144 0.16 -10.75 -3.04
C PHE A 144 0.18 -10.66 -1.52
N ILE A 145 0.92 -9.70 -0.95
CA ILE A 145 1.10 -9.62 0.51
C ILE A 145 -0.17 -9.24 1.26
N TYR A 146 -1.08 -8.46 0.64
CA TYR A 146 -2.34 -8.01 1.26
C TYR A 146 -3.57 -8.83 0.88
N ARG A 147 -3.38 -10.05 0.35
CA ARG A 147 -4.51 -10.94 0.07
C ARG A 147 -5.07 -11.56 1.36
N PRO A 148 -6.39 -11.81 1.41
CA PRO A 148 -7.42 -11.50 0.41
C PRO A 148 -7.68 -10.00 0.30
N PRO A 149 -8.16 -9.49 -0.85
CA PRO A 149 -8.62 -8.11 -0.98
C PRO A 149 -9.81 -7.84 -0.04
N ARG A 150 -9.83 -6.67 0.59
CA ARG A 150 -10.90 -6.21 1.48
C ARG A 150 -11.29 -4.79 1.14
N LEU A 151 -12.59 -4.53 1.26
CA LEU A 151 -13.22 -3.28 0.86
C LEU A 151 -13.86 -2.63 2.10
N PRO A 152 -13.19 -1.66 2.75
CA PRO A 152 -13.74 -0.95 3.90
C PRO A 152 -14.99 -0.15 3.53
N ASP A 153 -15.89 0.09 4.49
CA ASP A 153 -16.99 1.01 4.28
C ASP A 153 -16.47 2.45 4.12
N LEU A 154 -16.57 2.98 2.90
CA LEU A 154 -16.02 4.29 2.57
C LEU A 154 -16.75 5.44 3.26
N ASN A 155 -18.04 5.33 3.50
CA ASN A 155 -18.78 6.39 4.22
C ASN A 155 -18.35 6.43 5.68
N LYS A 156 -18.26 5.26 6.34
CA LYS A 156 -17.76 5.15 7.71
C LYS A 156 -16.35 5.71 7.85
N THR A 157 -15.45 5.34 6.92
CA THR A 157 -14.06 5.81 6.93
C THR A 157 -13.98 7.31 6.70
N TYR A 158 -14.77 7.86 5.77
CA TYR A 158 -14.81 9.28 5.50
C TYR A 158 -15.36 10.07 6.69
N ASP A 159 -16.46 9.63 7.30
CA ASP A 159 -17.05 10.27 8.48
C ASP A 159 -16.08 10.29 9.66
N SER A 160 -15.40 9.17 9.93
CA SER A 160 -14.38 9.07 10.98
C SER A 160 -13.21 10.03 10.72
N MET A 161 -12.74 10.09 9.47
CA MET A 161 -11.68 11.01 9.07
C MET A 161 -12.09 12.46 9.28
N MET A 162 -13.27 12.85 8.81
CA MET A 162 -13.77 14.22 8.95
C MET A 162 -13.97 14.61 10.42
N GLN A 163 -14.43 13.68 11.26
CA GLN A 163 -14.55 13.89 12.70
C GLN A 163 -13.15 14.09 13.35
N THR A 164 -12.16 13.30 12.97
CA THR A 164 -10.78 13.41 13.47
C THR A 164 -10.15 14.74 13.08
N LEU A 165 -10.41 15.20 11.85
CA LEU A 165 -9.88 16.46 11.34
C LEU A 165 -10.45 17.70 12.03
N GLY A 166 -11.62 17.62 12.61
CA GLY A 166 -12.36 18.61 13.41
C GLY A 166 -11.82 20.05 13.41
N GLY A 167 -12.14 20.86 12.39
CA GLY A 167 -11.68 22.25 12.30
C GLY A 167 -10.35 22.47 11.55
N GLN A 168 -9.68 21.44 11.08
CA GLN A 168 -8.51 21.55 10.19
C GLN A 168 -8.97 21.75 8.72
N GLU A 169 -9.68 22.84 8.47
CA GLU A 169 -10.35 23.10 7.18
C GLU A 169 -9.41 23.01 5.96
N LYS A 170 -8.18 23.53 6.10
CA LYS A 170 -7.21 23.54 5.00
C LYS A 170 -6.78 22.12 4.60
N THR A 171 -6.50 21.26 5.57
CA THR A 171 -6.11 19.87 5.33
C THR A 171 -7.28 19.03 4.83
N ALA A 172 -8.48 19.30 5.30
CA ALA A 172 -9.71 18.65 4.87
C ALA A 172 -10.20 19.06 3.47
N GLN A 173 -9.55 20.01 2.80
CA GLN A 173 -9.94 20.50 1.48
C GLN A 173 -9.63 19.51 0.37
N THR A 174 -8.53 18.75 0.49
CA THR A 174 -8.18 17.72 -0.48
C THR A 174 -8.18 16.35 0.19
N ILE A 175 -8.94 15.43 -0.36
CA ILE A 175 -9.02 14.05 0.11
C ILE A 175 -8.19 13.16 -0.80
N GLY A 176 -7.11 12.60 -0.25
CA GLY A 176 -6.25 11.66 -0.97
C GLY A 176 -6.75 10.22 -0.78
N LEU A 177 -7.18 9.60 -1.86
CA LEU A 177 -7.66 8.22 -1.86
C LEU A 177 -6.48 7.27 -2.09
N VAL A 178 -6.20 6.41 -1.13
CA VAL A 178 -5.08 5.48 -1.17
C VAL A 178 -5.54 4.03 -1.15
N GLY A 179 -4.80 3.19 -1.86
CA GLY A 179 -5.06 1.76 -1.96
C GLY A 179 -4.43 1.19 -3.23
N PRO A 180 -4.18 -0.12 -3.29
CA PRO A 180 -3.57 -0.73 -4.47
C PRO A 180 -4.50 -0.78 -5.68
N SER A 181 -5.81 -0.60 -5.50
CA SER A 181 -6.80 -0.67 -6.58
C SER A 181 -8.05 0.16 -6.23
N VAL A 182 -7.85 1.47 -6.03
CA VAL A 182 -8.88 2.42 -5.55
C VAL A 182 -10.16 2.39 -6.41
N THR A 183 -10.01 2.31 -7.72
CA THR A 183 -11.12 2.36 -8.68
C THR A 183 -11.95 1.07 -8.77
N ASP A 184 -11.52 0.00 -8.11
CA ASP A 184 -12.30 -1.23 -8.04
C ASP A 184 -13.35 -1.22 -6.91
N HIS A 185 -13.34 -0.20 -6.03
CA HIS A 185 -14.27 -0.12 -4.93
C HIS A 185 -15.68 0.29 -5.39
N PRO A 186 -16.73 -0.51 -5.14
CA PRO A 186 -18.08 -0.23 -5.66
C PRO A 186 -18.72 1.05 -5.09
N GLN A 187 -18.36 1.47 -3.87
CA GLN A 187 -18.86 2.70 -3.27
C GLN A 187 -18.10 3.95 -3.74
N LEU A 188 -17.02 3.81 -4.51
CA LEU A 188 -16.18 4.95 -4.90
C LEU A 188 -16.94 6.06 -5.65
N PRO A 189 -17.83 5.79 -6.63
CA PRO A 189 -18.57 6.85 -7.31
C PRO A 189 -19.45 7.65 -6.36
N ALA A 190 -20.13 6.98 -5.43
CA ALA A 190 -20.99 7.64 -4.44
C ALA A 190 -20.17 8.51 -3.46
N LEU A 191 -19.04 7.99 -2.98
CA LEU A 191 -18.13 8.76 -2.13
C LEU A 191 -17.53 9.96 -2.89
N ALA A 192 -17.05 9.77 -4.12
CA ALA A 192 -16.50 10.84 -4.93
C ALA A 192 -17.53 11.95 -5.19
N LYS A 193 -18.78 11.58 -5.45
CA LYS A 193 -19.89 12.53 -5.57
C LYS A 193 -20.08 13.30 -4.28
N ARG A 194 -20.13 12.64 -3.13
CA ARG A 194 -20.28 13.26 -1.81
C ARG A 194 -19.17 14.28 -1.54
N ILE A 195 -17.90 13.88 -1.73
CA ILE A 195 -16.72 14.75 -1.53
C ILE A 195 -16.81 16.01 -2.42
N THR A 196 -17.17 15.84 -3.69
CA THR A 196 -17.28 16.97 -4.64
C THR A 196 -18.48 17.86 -4.36
N ASP A 197 -19.61 17.31 -3.89
CA ASP A 197 -20.80 18.10 -3.51
C ASP A 197 -20.54 18.93 -2.22
N GLU A 198 -19.64 18.48 -1.35
CA GLU A 198 -19.13 19.25 -0.20
C GLU A 198 -18.07 20.30 -0.61
N GLY A 199 -17.81 20.49 -1.89
CA GLY A 199 -16.86 21.48 -2.42
C GLY A 199 -15.39 21.11 -2.22
N LYS A 200 -15.08 19.84 -1.91
CA LYS A 200 -13.73 19.36 -1.71
C LYS A 200 -13.14 18.76 -3.00
N THR A 201 -11.82 18.69 -3.05
CA THR A 201 -11.09 18.05 -4.15
C THR A 201 -10.70 16.62 -3.80
N ILE A 202 -10.57 15.77 -4.82
CA ILE A 202 -10.12 14.39 -4.67
C ILE A 202 -8.77 14.25 -5.35
N SER A 203 -7.84 13.57 -4.69
CA SER A 203 -6.55 13.19 -5.27
C SER A 203 -6.46 11.67 -5.38
N PHE A 204 -6.11 11.21 -6.56
CA PHE A 204 -5.82 9.80 -6.83
C PHE A 204 -4.32 9.62 -7.05
N SER A 205 -3.76 8.49 -6.63
CA SER A 205 -2.36 8.14 -6.94
C SER A 205 -2.23 7.72 -8.40
N SER A 206 -2.44 6.46 -8.72
CA SER A 206 -2.45 5.94 -10.08
C SER A 206 -3.73 5.14 -10.31
N LEU A 207 -4.25 5.20 -11.52
CA LEU A 207 -5.52 4.60 -11.88
C LEU A 207 -5.33 3.50 -12.93
N ARG A 208 -6.13 2.47 -12.85
CA ARG A 208 -6.24 1.48 -13.91
C ARG A 208 -7.17 2.01 -15.00
N MET A 209 -6.73 1.92 -16.26
CA MET A 209 -7.53 2.39 -17.40
C MET A 209 -8.84 1.63 -17.53
N GLU A 210 -8.84 0.34 -17.19
CA GLU A 210 -9.98 -0.56 -17.31
C GLU A 210 -11.17 -0.15 -16.45
N THR A 211 -10.89 0.48 -15.30
CA THR A 211 -11.91 0.86 -14.31
C THR A 211 -12.41 2.30 -14.45
N LEU A 212 -11.84 3.09 -15.37
CA LEU A 212 -12.25 4.47 -15.64
C LEU A 212 -13.58 4.51 -16.42
N THR A 213 -14.66 4.72 -15.70
CA THR A 213 -16.01 4.92 -16.28
C THR A 213 -16.26 6.39 -16.59
N ASP A 214 -17.30 6.64 -17.40
CA ASP A 214 -17.76 8.01 -17.74
C ASP A 214 -18.12 8.82 -16.49
N GLU A 215 -18.84 8.21 -15.56
CA GLU A 215 -19.24 8.80 -14.29
C GLU A 215 -18.02 9.18 -13.44
N LEU A 216 -17.09 8.26 -13.24
CA LEU A 216 -15.89 8.51 -12.41
C LEU A 216 -15.02 9.62 -13.01
N VAL A 217 -14.80 9.62 -14.32
CA VAL A 217 -14.03 10.68 -15.00
C VAL A 217 -14.74 12.03 -14.86
N GLY A 218 -16.07 12.07 -14.96
CA GLY A 218 -16.85 13.28 -14.71
C GLY A 218 -16.66 13.84 -13.27
N LEU A 219 -16.66 12.97 -12.26
CA LEU A 219 -16.41 13.35 -10.86
C LEU A 219 -14.97 13.84 -10.63
N ILE A 220 -13.99 13.17 -11.24
CA ILE A 220 -12.59 13.61 -11.20
C ILE A 220 -12.43 15.02 -11.76
N LEU A 221 -13.02 15.29 -12.91
CA LEU A 221 -12.99 16.63 -13.53
C LEU A 221 -13.73 17.66 -12.68
N LYS A 222 -14.89 17.32 -12.10
CA LYS A 222 -15.64 18.18 -11.17
C LYS A 222 -14.80 18.57 -9.96
N SER A 223 -13.94 17.67 -9.47
CA SER A 223 -13.01 17.95 -8.37
C SER A 223 -11.83 18.87 -8.79
N GLY A 224 -11.76 19.29 -10.04
CA GLY A 224 -10.69 20.16 -10.55
C GLY A 224 -9.44 19.45 -11.06
N GLN A 225 -9.38 18.13 -10.98
CA GLN A 225 -8.22 17.35 -11.43
C GLN A 225 -8.26 17.19 -12.97
N LYS A 226 -7.23 17.69 -13.65
CA LYS A 226 -7.08 17.64 -15.12
C LYS A 226 -5.90 16.79 -15.59
N THR A 227 -5.15 16.24 -14.65
CA THR A 227 -4.01 15.34 -14.91
C THR A 227 -4.34 13.97 -14.31
N LEU A 228 -4.24 12.92 -15.10
CA LEU A 228 -4.36 11.55 -14.61
C LEU A 228 -3.06 10.77 -14.83
N THR A 229 -2.74 9.94 -13.87
CA THR A 229 -1.65 8.98 -13.97
C THR A 229 -2.24 7.61 -14.21
N VAL A 230 -1.85 6.98 -15.30
CA VAL A 230 -2.30 5.65 -15.70
C VAL A 230 -1.11 4.73 -15.93
N ALA A 231 -1.22 3.50 -15.53
CA ALA A 231 -0.15 2.54 -15.61
C ALA A 231 -0.45 1.49 -16.68
N VAL A 232 0.32 1.52 -17.75
CA VAL A 232 0.33 0.51 -18.81
C VAL A 232 1.22 -0.66 -18.41
N ASP A 233 2.31 -0.37 -17.69
CA ASP A 233 3.32 -1.25 -17.10
C ASP A 233 4.14 -2.03 -18.13
N GLY A 234 3.56 -2.89 -18.96
CA GLY A 234 4.32 -3.60 -20.00
C GLY A 234 4.45 -2.78 -21.29
N PRO A 235 5.65 -2.67 -21.90
CA PRO A 235 5.87 -1.81 -23.06
C PRO A 235 5.13 -2.30 -24.33
N SER A 236 4.98 -3.59 -24.52
CA SER A 236 4.23 -4.19 -25.63
C SER A 236 3.05 -5.04 -25.14
N GLU A 237 2.12 -5.39 -26.03
CA GLU A 237 1.02 -6.31 -25.68
C GLU A 237 1.55 -7.62 -25.13
N ARG A 238 2.57 -8.18 -25.78
CA ARG A 238 3.24 -9.40 -25.32
C ARG A 238 3.78 -9.26 -23.90
N MET A 239 4.42 -8.13 -23.59
CA MET A 239 4.97 -7.90 -22.25
C MET A 239 3.86 -7.66 -21.22
N ARG A 240 2.76 -7.03 -21.60
CA ARG A 240 1.59 -6.90 -20.73
C ARG A 240 0.97 -8.27 -20.38
N ASP A 241 0.93 -9.20 -21.33
CA ASP A 241 0.51 -10.58 -21.07
C ASP A 241 1.50 -11.31 -20.15
N VAL A 242 2.82 -11.15 -20.38
CA VAL A 242 3.86 -11.73 -19.51
C VAL A 242 3.69 -11.30 -18.06
N ILE A 243 3.37 -10.05 -17.80
CA ILE A 243 3.17 -9.53 -16.43
C ILE A 243 1.73 -9.68 -15.90
N ASN A 244 0.87 -10.35 -16.64
CA ASN A 244 -0.56 -10.51 -16.31
C ASN A 244 -1.31 -9.18 -16.14
N LYS A 245 -1.11 -8.28 -17.10
CA LYS A 245 -1.82 -7.01 -17.19
C LYS A 245 -2.30 -6.81 -18.64
N ALA A 246 -3.20 -7.67 -19.06
CA ALA A 246 -3.70 -7.73 -20.44
C ALA A 246 -4.45 -6.46 -20.83
N ALA A 247 -3.80 -5.58 -21.57
CA ALA A 247 -4.38 -4.42 -22.22
C ALA A 247 -3.83 -4.32 -23.65
N THR A 248 -4.68 -4.27 -24.65
CA THR A 248 -4.24 -4.10 -26.04
C THR A 248 -3.87 -2.66 -26.33
N ASP A 249 -3.06 -2.44 -27.35
CA ASP A 249 -2.68 -1.10 -27.80
C ASP A 249 -3.93 -0.30 -28.20
N ASP A 250 -4.85 -0.91 -28.91
CA ASP A 250 -6.09 -0.25 -29.34
C ASP A 250 -6.96 0.16 -28.14
N PHE A 251 -7.06 -0.69 -27.12
CA PHE A 251 -7.76 -0.33 -25.88
C PHE A 251 -7.12 0.88 -25.20
N ILE A 252 -5.78 0.92 -25.10
CA ILE A 252 -5.03 2.03 -24.49
C ILE A 252 -5.32 3.33 -25.26
N ILE A 253 -5.22 3.30 -26.59
CA ILE A 253 -5.46 4.46 -27.44
C ILE A 253 -6.90 4.96 -27.34
N GLU A 254 -7.88 4.04 -27.38
CA GLU A 254 -9.29 4.40 -27.22
C GLU A 254 -9.56 5.05 -25.87
N LYS A 255 -8.96 4.53 -24.79
CA LYS A 255 -9.08 5.13 -23.45
C LYS A 255 -8.41 6.50 -23.36
N CYS A 256 -7.23 6.68 -23.95
CA CYS A 256 -6.58 7.99 -24.03
C CYS A 256 -7.46 9.02 -24.78
N ARG A 257 -8.01 8.62 -25.92
CA ARG A 257 -8.95 9.46 -26.70
C ARG A 257 -10.23 9.77 -25.94
N PHE A 258 -10.78 8.79 -25.20
CA PHE A 258 -11.94 8.98 -24.34
C PHE A 258 -11.64 10.02 -23.24
N LEU A 259 -10.54 9.88 -22.51
CA LEU A 259 -10.13 10.79 -21.44
C LEU A 259 -9.91 12.21 -21.94
N THR A 260 -9.23 12.36 -23.08
CA THR A 260 -8.99 13.66 -23.71
C THR A 260 -10.31 14.33 -24.15
N ARG A 261 -11.22 13.59 -24.78
CA ARG A 261 -12.56 14.11 -25.15
C ARG A 261 -13.38 14.53 -23.94
N LYS A 262 -13.18 13.92 -22.77
CA LYS A 262 -13.82 14.33 -21.51
C LYS A 262 -13.23 15.58 -20.89
N GLY A 263 -12.04 16.01 -21.28
CA GLY A 263 -11.39 17.22 -20.77
C GLY A 263 -10.19 16.97 -19.86
N ILE A 264 -9.67 15.76 -19.80
CA ILE A 264 -8.36 15.47 -19.20
C ILE A 264 -7.29 16.07 -20.12
N LEU A 265 -6.46 16.96 -19.57
CA LEU A 265 -5.47 17.71 -20.35
C LEU A 265 -4.11 17.02 -20.39
N HIS A 266 -3.76 16.29 -19.33
CA HIS A 266 -2.47 15.63 -19.20
C HIS A 266 -2.64 14.19 -18.76
N LEU A 267 -2.04 13.27 -19.50
CA LEU A 267 -1.92 11.86 -19.14
C LEU A 267 -0.46 11.55 -18.85
N LYS A 268 -0.19 11.03 -17.64
CA LYS A 268 1.10 10.44 -17.29
C LYS A 268 0.99 8.94 -17.47
N ILE A 269 1.76 8.38 -18.38
CA ILE A 269 1.76 6.94 -18.66
C ILE A 269 3.02 6.34 -18.07
N TYR A 270 2.87 5.34 -17.21
CA TYR A 270 3.99 4.57 -16.68
C TYR A 270 4.17 3.28 -17.45
N SER A 271 5.43 2.98 -17.76
CA SER A 271 5.86 1.69 -18.28
C SER A 271 7.09 1.21 -17.50
N ILE A 272 7.20 -0.09 -17.33
CA ILE A 272 8.35 -0.75 -16.69
C ILE A 272 9.28 -1.18 -17.80
N ILE A 273 10.57 -0.89 -17.65
CA ILE A 273 11.65 -1.32 -18.56
C ILE A 273 12.55 -2.31 -17.81
N GLY A 274 13.06 -3.31 -18.51
CA GLY A 274 13.91 -4.35 -17.94
C GLY A 274 13.12 -5.54 -17.37
N LEU A 275 11.94 -5.77 -17.88
CA LEU A 275 11.15 -6.96 -17.51
C LEU A 275 11.81 -8.25 -17.99
N PRO A 276 11.68 -9.37 -17.29
CA PRO A 276 12.15 -10.66 -17.78
C PRO A 276 11.59 -10.96 -19.17
N HIS A 277 12.46 -11.40 -20.08
CA HIS A 277 12.15 -11.70 -21.50
C HIS A 277 11.80 -10.49 -22.38
N GLU A 278 12.01 -9.27 -21.90
CA GLU A 278 11.87 -8.06 -22.71
C GLU A 278 12.94 -7.99 -23.79
N THR A 279 12.59 -7.45 -24.94
CA THR A 279 13.48 -7.23 -26.08
C THR A 279 13.41 -5.76 -26.52
N ASP A 280 14.39 -5.32 -27.31
CA ASP A 280 14.40 -3.95 -27.85
C ASP A 280 13.14 -3.66 -28.70
N ASP A 281 12.60 -4.68 -29.41
CA ASP A 281 11.35 -4.51 -30.18
C ASP A 281 10.13 -4.21 -29.29
N ASP A 282 10.10 -4.72 -28.05
CA ASP A 282 9.05 -4.37 -27.10
C ASP A 282 9.10 -2.88 -26.74
N ILE A 283 10.28 -2.34 -26.55
CA ILE A 283 10.47 -0.90 -26.27
C ILE A 283 10.10 -0.06 -27.49
N GLU A 284 10.50 -0.47 -28.70
CA GLU A 284 10.12 0.20 -29.94
C GLU A 284 8.61 0.19 -30.16
N GLN A 285 7.91 -0.88 -29.77
CA GLN A 285 6.43 -0.92 -29.80
C GLN A 285 5.83 0.12 -28.84
N PHE A 286 6.41 0.31 -27.66
CA PHE A 286 5.93 1.34 -26.72
C PHE A 286 6.11 2.75 -27.29
N ILE A 287 7.25 3.04 -27.92
CA ILE A 287 7.49 4.33 -28.58
C ILE A 287 6.42 4.57 -29.65
N ARG A 288 6.18 3.59 -30.54
CA ARG A 288 5.13 3.68 -31.56
C ARG A 288 3.72 3.84 -30.97
N LEU A 289 3.44 3.21 -29.82
CA LEU A 289 2.16 3.38 -29.11
C LEU A 289 1.95 4.83 -28.64
N VAL A 290 3.00 5.45 -28.10
CA VAL A 290 2.92 6.83 -27.59
C VAL A 290 2.83 7.86 -28.73
N GLU A 291 3.34 7.57 -29.92
CA GLU A 291 3.27 8.43 -31.11
C GLU A 291 1.89 8.42 -31.79
N ARG A 292 1.03 7.40 -31.55
CA ARG A 292 -0.35 7.24 -32.08
C ARG A 292 -1.37 8.05 -31.30
#